data_809eab602814e0fe08cd4080f89f6cf1
#
_entry.id   809eab602814e0fe08cd4080f89f6cf1
#
_cell.length_a   1.000
_cell.length_b   1.000
_cell.length_c   1.000
_cell.angle_alpha   90.00
_cell.angle_beta   90.00
_cell.angle_gamma   90.00
#
_symmetry.space_group_name_H-M   'P 1'
#
loop_
_entity.id
_entity.type
_entity.pdbx_description
1 polymer ?
#
loop_
_entity_poly.entity_id
_entity_poly.type
_entity_poly.pdbx_seq_one_letter_code
_entity_poly.pdbx_strand_id
1 'polypeptide(L)'
;TCALPIFTGGIWWMAGKDIEVGEWDTDKKCAIITDENLVDITKDLFVGTGIGNKRKILFCGSDMLSAFSKIKSEKFRLKDTVEVWNLKFKSWDTDFGEVLTIHHELFDVNGMSDCGFAMDPEYLSKKTHVSWARNVLDLQKAGIRRTDAVVIQEVSCLYLRYAKAHARMRLAKAPAQDLNAA
;
A
#
# COMPACT_ATOMS: atom_id res chain seq x y z
N THR A 1 30.25 19.54 -6.04
CA THR A 1 29.04 19.07 -6.73
C THR A 1 27.98 18.79 -5.71
N CYS A 2 27.02 19.72 -5.55
CA CYS A 2 25.83 19.45 -4.75
C CYS A 2 25.08 18.32 -5.45
N ALA A 3 25.13 17.11 -4.89
CA ALA A 3 24.21 16.07 -5.25
C ALA A 3 22.83 16.56 -4.83
N LEU A 4 22.00 16.94 -5.79
CA LEU A 4 20.60 17.19 -5.54
C LEU A 4 20.01 15.94 -4.87
N PRO A 5 19.34 16.07 -3.73
CA PRO A 5 18.68 14.93 -3.13
C PRO A 5 17.67 14.39 -4.15
N ILE A 6 17.89 13.16 -4.60
CA ILE A 6 16.95 12.48 -5.47
C ILE A 6 15.79 12.07 -4.58
N PHE A 7 14.75 12.89 -4.55
CA PHE A 7 13.49 12.52 -3.91
C PHE A 7 12.80 11.48 -4.78
N THR A 8 12.82 10.25 -4.34
CA THR A 8 11.93 9.24 -4.90
C THR A 8 10.54 9.50 -4.33
N GLY A 9 9.60 9.88 -5.18
CA GLY A 9 8.18 9.88 -4.80
C GLY A 9 7.83 8.50 -4.26
N GLY A 10 7.22 8.43 -3.08
CA GLY A 10 6.77 7.16 -2.52
C GLY A 10 5.77 6.47 -3.45
N ILE A 11 5.64 5.15 -3.34
CA ILE A 11 4.71 4.33 -4.13
C ILE A 11 3.28 4.91 -4.08
N TRP A 12 2.90 5.46 -2.94
CA TRP A 12 1.61 6.12 -2.73
C TRP A 12 1.32 7.19 -3.77
N TRP A 13 2.30 8.04 -4.08
CA TRP A 13 2.15 9.15 -5.03
C TRP A 13 2.20 8.70 -6.50
N MET A 14 2.75 7.52 -6.75
CA MET A 14 2.87 6.95 -8.10
C MET A 14 1.63 6.17 -8.53
N ALA A 15 0.72 5.85 -7.62
CA ALA A 15 -0.52 5.15 -7.97
C ALA A 15 -1.39 5.99 -8.89
N GLY A 16 -1.93 5.34 -9.92
CA GLY A 16 -2.72 6.00 -10.96
C GLY A 16 -4.22 5.99 -10.71
N LYS A 17 -4.69 5.37 -9.63
CA LYS A 17 -6.10 5.31 -9.26
C LYS A 17 -6.28 5.72 -7.80
N ASP A 18 -7.37 6.45 -7.55
CA ASP A 18 -7.88 6.75 -6.22
C ASP A 18 -9.27 6.11 -6.09
N ILE A 19 -9.45 5.29 -5.06
CA ILE A 19 -10.70 4.56 -4.82
C ILE A 19 -11.19 4.92 -3.43
N GLU A 20 -12.38 5.47 -3.35
CA GLU A 20 -13.10 5.65 -2.10
C GLU A 20 -13.84 4.36 -1.75
N VAL A 21 -13.71 3.94 -0.50
CA VAL A 21 -14.18 2.63 -0.02
C VAL A 21 -15.36 2.83 0.92
N GLY A 22 -16.53 2.30 0.53
CA GLY A 22 -17.74 2.36 1.32
C GLY A 22 -18.46 3.70 1.25
N GLU A 23 -19.47 3.85 2.10
CA GLU A 23 -20.26 5.06 2.26
C GLU A 23 -20.23 5.52 3.71
N TRP A 24 -20.31 6.83 3.91
CA TRP A 24 -20.34 7.38 5.25
C TRP A 24 -21.74 7.26 5.87
N ASP A 25 -21.85 6.50 6.96
CA ASP A 25 -23.06 6.42 7.76
C ASP A 25 -23.05 7.53 8.83
N THR A 26 -24.00 8.45 8.70
CA THR A 26 -24.15 9.61 9.63
C THR A 26 -24.57 9.19 11.02
N ASP A 27 -25.37 8.12 11.14
CA ASP A 27 -25.89 7.64 12.41
C ASP A 27 -24.81 6.92 13.21
N LYS A 28 -24.00 6.10 12.54
CA LYS A 28 -22.92 5.34 13.16
C LYS A 28 -21.59 6.08 13.18
N LYS A 29 -21.50 7.21 12.48
CA LYS A 29 -20.26 7.99 12.32
C LYS A 29 -19.06 7.15 11.88
N CYS A 30 -19.29 6.24 10.96
CA CYS A 30 -18.26 5.39 10.39
C CYS A 30 -18.55 5.06 8.93
N ALA A 31 -17.51 4.66 8.19
CA ALA A 31 -17.70 4.15 6.85
C ALA A 31 -18.27 2.71 6.91
N ILE A 32 -19.30 2.47 6.13
CA ILE A 32 -19.90 1.14 5.95
C ILE A 32 -19.61 0.66 4.55
N ILE A 33 -19.17 -0.58 4.44
CA ILE A 33 -18.95 -1.25 3.17
C ILE A 33 -20.10 -2.22 2.96
N THR A 34 -20.87 -2.01 1.90
CA THR A 34 -21.93 -2.92 1.45
C THR A 34 -21.39 -3.89 0.42
N ASP A 35 -22.13 -4.97 0.14
CA ASP A 35 -21.76 -5.94 -0.90
C ASP A 35 -21.70 -5.29 -2.29
N GLU A 36 -22.57 -4.34 -2.57
CA GLU A 36 -22.59 -3.60 -3.84
C GLU A 36 -21.34 -2.75 -4.00
N ASN A 37 -20.99 -1.98 -2.96
CA ASN A 37 -19.78 -1.15 -2.95
C ASN A 37 -18.52 -2.01 -3.12
N LEU A 38 -18.52 -3.22 -2.56
CA LEU A 38 -17.38 -4.11 -2.68
C LEU A 38 -17.19 -4.63 -4.11
N VAL A 39 -18.29 -4.89 -4.84
CA VAL A 39 -18.25 -5.25 -6.27
C VAL A 39 -17.68 -4.09 -7.09
N ASP A 40 -18.11 -2.85 -6.82
CA ASP A 40 -17.61 -1.68 -7.54
C ASP A 40 -16.13 -1.42 -7.24
N ILE A 41 -15.71 -1.52 -5.99
CA ILE A 41 -14.30 -1.39 -5.59
C ILE A 41 -13.43 -2.42 -6.32
N THR A 42 -13.86 -3.68 -6.35
CA THR A 42 -13.10 -4.74 -7.02
C THR A 42 -13.09 -4.55 -8.53
N LYS A 43 -14.19 -4.12 -9.13
CA LYS A 43 -14.24 -3.74 -10.53
C LYS A 43 -13.23 -2.63 -10.84
N ASP A 44 -13.22 -1.56 -10.06
CA ASP A 44 -12.29 -0.45 -10.26
C ASP A 44 -10.83 -0.85 -10.07
N LEU A 45 -10.56 -1.80 -9.17
CA LEU A 45 -9.24 -2.33 -8.98
C LEU A 45 -8.70 -3.09 -10.19
N PHE A 46 -9.54 -3.89 -10.84
CA PHE A 46 -9.10 -4.81 -11.90
C PHE A 46 -9.40 -4.32 -13.31
N VAL A 47 -10.46 -3.53 -13.51
CA VAL A 47 -10.89 -3.07 -14.83
C VAL A 47 -10.17 -1.77 -15.22
N GLY A 48 -9.89 -1.62 -16.51
CA GLY A 48 -9.24 -0.42 -17.06
C GLY A 48 -7.74 -0.32 -16.79
N THR A 49 -7.13 -1.39 -16.28
CA THR A 49 -5.68 -1.46 -16.09
C THR A 49 -4.92 -1.77 -17.38
N GLY A 50 -5.59 -2.37 -18.36
CA GLY A 50 -4.97 -2.88 -19.59
C GLY A 50 -4.06 -4.12 -19.35
N ILE A 51 -4.11 -4.70 -18.17
CA ILE A 51 -3.23 -5.76 -17.70
C ILE A 51 -4.07 -6.94 -17.24
N GLY A 52 -3.71 -8.13 -17.68
CA GLY A 52 -4.44 -9.36 -17.40
C GLY A 52 -4.18 -10.00 -16.03
N ASN A 53 -3.43 -9.36 -15.14
CA ASN A 53 -3.15 -9.95 -13.84
C ASN A 53 -4.39 -9.93 -12.94
N LYS A 54 -4.73 -11.11 -12.42
CA LYS A 54 -5.91 -11.34 -11.57
C LYS A 54 -5.59 -11.36 -10.08
N ARG A 55 -4.39 -10.98 -9.67
CA ARG A 55 -3.98 -10.97 -8.27
C ARG A 55 -3.41 -9.62 -7.87
N LYS A 56 -3.90 -9.07 -6.76
CA LYS A 56 -3.39 -7.83 -6.18
C LYS A 56 -3.11 -7.99 -4.69
N ILE A 57 -2.15 -7.23 -4.19
CA ILE A 57 -1.83 -7.18 -2.77
C ILE A 57 -2.32 -5.84 -2.23
N LEU A 58 -3.13 -5.89 -1.17
CA LEU A 58 -3.66 -4.73 -0.47
C LEU A 58 -2.98 -4.60 0.89
N PHE A 59 -2.16 -3.58 1.04
CA PHE A 59 -1.66 -3.14 2.34
C PHE A 59 -2.64 -2.11 2.91
N CYS A 60 -3.08 -2.30 4.13
CA CYS A 60 -4.07 -1.42 4.73
C CYS A 60 -3.79 -1.13 6.21
N GLY A 61 -4.30 0.01 6.67
CA GLY A 61 -4.33 0.37 8.08
C GLY A 61 -5.41 -0.40 8.84
N SER A 62 -5.42 -0.24 10.15
CA SER A 62 -6.28 -1.00 11.06
C SER A 62 -7.77 -0.72 10.84
N ASP A 63 -8.16 0.53 10.61
CA ASP A 63 -9.55 0.92 10.42
C ASP A 63 -10.12 0.35 9.12
N MET A 64 -9.33 0.42 8.04
CA MET A 64 -9.71 -0.17 6.76
C MET A 64 -9.85 -1.69 6.87
N LEU A 65 -8.90 -2.36 7.50
CA LEU A 65 -8.98 -3.82 7.71
C LEU A 65 -10.19 -4.21 8.57
N SER A 66 -10.48 -3.41 9.61
CA SER A 66 -11.67 -3.60 10.46
C SER A 66 -12.97 -3.45 9.66
N ALA A 67 -13.06 -2.44 8.79
CA ALA A 67 -14.22 -2.21 7.93
C ALA A 67 -14.46 -3.43 7.01
N PHE A 68 -13.43 -3.91 6.35
CA PHE A 68 -13.51 -5.13 5.53
C PHE A 68 -13.87 -6.38 6.33
N SER A 69 -13.37 -6.52 7.55
CA SER A 69 -13.66 -7.68 8.40
C SER A 69 -15.11 -7.73 8.92
N LYS A 70 -15.82 -6.59 8.90
CA LYS A 70 -17.23 -6.49 9.28
C LYS A 70 -18.20 -6.93 8.18
N ILE A 71 -17.73 -7.13 6.97
CA ILE A 71 -18.55 -7.60 5.85
C ILE A 71 -18.97 -9.05 6.14
N LYS A 72 -20.28 -9.29 6.17
CA LYS A 72 -20.87 -10.60 6.52
C LYS A 72 -21.25 -11.44 5.29
N SER A 73 -21.00 -10.92 4.08
CA SER A 73 -21.41 -11.62 2.87
C SER A 73 -20.67 -12.94 2.70
N GLU A 74 -21.41 -14.00 2.36
CA GLU A 74 -20.81 -15.29 2.04
C GLU A 74 -19.96 -15.27 0.77
N LYS A 75 -20.27 -14.33 -0.15
CA LYS A 75 -19.53 -14.15 -1.40
C LYS A 75 -18.12 -13.60 -1.20
N PHE A 76 -17.93 -12.83 -0.13
CA PHE A 76 -16.68 -12.11 0.15
C PHE A 76 -16.05 -12.56 1.48
N ARG A 77 -16.25 -13.81 1.86
CA ARG A 77 -15.57 -14.34 3.03
C ARG A 77 -14.07 -14.30 2.80
N LEU A 78 -13.38 -13.70 3.78
CA LEU A 78 -11.94 -13.85 3.90
C LEU A 78 -11.65 -15.35 4.01
N LYS A 79 -11.15 -15.91 2.93
CA LYS A 79 -10.71 -17.31 2.88
C LYS A 79 -9.36 -17.48 3.56
N ASP A 80 -8.90 -18.69 3.55
CA ASP A 80 -7.72 -19.18 4.23
C ASP A 80 -6.51 -18.26 4.12
N THR A 81 -5.69 -18.29 5.15
CA THR A 81 -4.43 -17.54 5.22
C THR A 81 -3.46 -18.08 4.18
N VAL A 82 -3.10 -17.28 3.21
CA VAL A 82 -2.06 -17.61 2.23
C VAL A 82 -0.73 -17.11 2.76
N GLU A 83 0.24 -17.99 2.91
CA GLU A 83 1.60 -17.61 3.27
C GLU A 83 2.42 -17.28 2.02
N VAL A 84 2.89 -16.04 1.93
CA VAL A 84 3.82 -15.59 0.90
C VAL A 84 4.99 -14.90 1.59
N TRP A 85 6.22 -15.37 1.35
CA TRP A 85 7.44 -14.83 2.00
C TRP A 85 7.38 -14.77 3.53
N ASN A 86 6.81 -15.80 4.18
CA ASN A 86 6.58 -15.86 5.63
C ASN A 86 5.61 -14.77 6.17
N LEU A 87 4.87 -14.09 5.30
CA LEU A 87 3.80 -13.19 5.67
C LEU A 87 2.45 -13.87 5.48
N LYS A 88 1.56 -13.70 6.44
CA LYS A 88 0.20 -14.25 6.41
C LYS A 88 -0.75 -13.22 5.82
N PHE A 89 -1.27 -13.50 4.64
CA PHE A 89 -2.27 -12.69 3.95
C PHE A 89 -3.65 -13.31 4.13
N LYS A 90 -4.66 -12.47 4.24
CA LYS A 90 -6.06 -12.89 4.09
C LYS A 90 -6.44 -12.73 2.63
N SER A 91 -6.96 -13.78 2.03
CA SER A 91 -7.34 -13.81 0.61
C SER A 91 -8.84 -13.54 0.44
N TRP A 92 -9.17 -12.73 -0.55
CA TRP A 92 -10.53 -12.52 -1.03
C TRP A 92 -10.60 -12.94 -2.48
N ASP A 93 -11.48 -13.86 -2.79
CA ASP A 93 -11.82 -14.18 -4.17
C ASP A 93 -12.99 -13.32 -4.62
N THR A 94 -12.80 -12.59 -5.68
CA THR A 94 -13.83 -11.79 -6.33
C THR A 94 -14.04 -12.26 -7.76
N ASP A 95 -15.14 -11.85 -8.39
CA ASP A 95 -15.41 -12.19 -9.79
C ASP A 95 -14.36 -11.65 -10.76
N PHE A 96 -13.64 -10.61 -10.35
CA PHE A 96 -12.61 -9.95 -11.15
C PHE A 96 -11.19 -10.47 -10.89
N GLY A 97 -10.94 -11.03 -9.71
CA GLY A 97 -9.64 -11.55 -9.32
C GLY A 97 -9.49 -11.72 -7.82
N GLU A 98 -8.30 -12.13 -7.41
CA GLU A 98 -7.92 -12.35 -6.01
C GLU A 98 -7.24 -11.12 -5.41
N VAL A 99 -7.67 -10.73 -4.21
CA VAL A 99 -7.04 -9.66 -3.42
C VAL A 99 -6.46 -10.24 -2.14
N LEU A 100 -5.16 -10.12 -1.99
CA LEU A 100 -4.44 -10.53 -0.77
C LEU A 100 -4.30 -9.32 0.15
N THR A 101 -4.89 -9.39 1.34
CA THR A 101 -4.90 -8.28 2.29
C THR A 101 -3.97 -8.53 3.46
N ILE A 102 -3.20 -7.53 3.83
CA ILE A 102 -2.33 -7.53 5.00
C ILE A 102 -2.40 -6.18 5.73
N HIS A 103 -2.43 -6.24 7.05
CA HIS A 103 -2.24 -5.06 7.89
C HIS A 103 -0.79 -4.57 7.84
N HIS A 104 -0.61 -3.26 7.71
CA HIS A 104 0.71 -2.64 7.73
C HIS A 104 0.73 -1.48 8.73
N GLU A 105 1.47 -1.67 9.81
CA GLU A 105 1.52 -0.78 10.97
C GLU A 105 1.92 0.68 10.65
N LEU A 106 2.72 0.90 9.60
CA LEU A 106 3.11 2.25 9.21
C LEU A 106 1.93 3.13 8.77
N PHE A 107 0.83 2.56 8.33
CA PHE A 107 -0.38 3.35 8.07
C PHE A 107 -0.94 3.93 9.36
N ASP A 108 -0.99 3.14 10.43
CA ASP A 108 -1.53 3.58 11.72
C ASP A 108 -0.63 4.62 12.38
N VAL A 109 0.69 4.39 12.38
CA VAL A 109 1.68 5.33 12.94
C VAL A 109 1.64 6.69 12.24
N ASN A 110 1.38 6.71 10.93
CA ASN A 110 1.28 7.96 10.15
C ASN A 110 -0.11 8.60 10.16
N GLY A 111 -1.05 8.11 10.97
CA GLY A 111 -2.41 8.63 11.04
C GLY A 111 -3.23 8.37 9.75
N MET A 112 -2.91 7.31 9.03
CA MET A 112 -3.55 6.87 7.80
C MET A 112 -4.23 5.50 8.00
N SER A 113 -4.78 5.24 9.18
CA SER A 113 -5.45 3.98 9.52
C SER A 113 -6.65 3.66 8.62
N ASP A 114 -7.26 4.71 8.06
CA ASP A 114 -8.36 4.69 7.10
C ASP A 114 -7.91 4.44 5.65
N CYS A 115 -6.61 4.32 5.42
CA CYS A 115 -6.04 4.20 4.08
C CYS A 115 -5.54 2.80 3.79
N GLY A 116 -5.46 2.49 2.49
CA GLY A 116 -4.84 1.27 1.97
C GLY A 116 -4.22 1.49 0.60
N PHE A 117 -3.30 0.63 0.26
CA PHE A 117 -2.59 0.65 -1.00
C PHE A 117 -2.68 -0.71 -1.68
N ALA A 118 -3.41 -0.76 -2.80
CA ALA A 118 -3.50 -1.95 -3.63
C ALA A 118 -2.45 -1.91 -4.72
N MET A 119 -1.63 -2.94 -4.79
CA MET A 119 -0.59 -3.03 -5.79
C MET A 119 -0.60 -4.35 -6.53
N ASP A 120 -0.11 -4.30 -7.75
CA ASP A 120 0.17 -5.47 -8.55
C ASP A 120 1.66 -5.82 -8.42
N PRO A 121 2.00 -6.98 -7.83
CA PRO A 121 3.39 -7.33 -7.57
C PRO A 121 4.24 -7.53 -8.84
N GLU A 122 3.62 -7.86 -9.99
CA GLU A 122 4.35 -8.05 -11.24
C GLU A 122 4.88 -6.74 -11.82
N TYR A 123 4.23 -5.63 -11.48
CA TYR A 123 4.56 -4.29 -11.99
C TYR A 123 5.31 -3.42 -11.00
N LEU A 124 5.73 -3.99 -9.87
CA LEU A 124 6.61 -3.36 -8.90
C LEU A 124 7.98 -4.04 -8.93
N SER A 125 9.03 -3.28 -9.11
CA SER A 125 10.40 -3.79 -9.09
C SER A 125 11.35 -2.86 -8.36
N LYS A 126 12.35 -3.42 -7.69
CA LYS A 126 13.46 -2.67 -7.13
C LYS A 126 14.53 -2.52 -8.21
N LYS A 127 14.92 -1.30 -8.50
CA LYS A 127 16.06 -0.97 -9.37
C LYS A 127 17.21 -0.50 -8.51
N THR A 128 18.33 -1.19 -8.61
CA THR A 128 19.52 -0.87 -7.84
C THR A 128 20.54 -0.18 -8.74
N HIS A 129 21.01 0.99 -8.33
CA HIS A 129 22.10 1.72 -9.01
C HIS A 129 23.44 1.30 -8.42
N VAL A 130 23.54 1.33 -7.09
CA VAL A 130 24.70 0.79 -6.36
C VAL A 130 24.21 -0.36 -5.53
N SER A 131 24.74 -1.56 -5.81
CA SER A 131 24.39 -2.76 -5.05
C SER A 131 24.86 -2.63 -3.60
N TRP A 132 24.20 -3.37 -2.73
CA TRP A 132 24.59 -3.46 -1.33
C TRP A 132 26.06 -3.84 -1.21
N ALA A 133 26.82 -3.00 -0.51
CA ALA A 133 28.23 -3.23 -0.25
C ALA A 133 28.56 -2.87 1.20
N ARG A 134 29.37 -3.70 1.82
CA ARG A 134 29.97 -3.45 3.13
C ARG A 134 31.42 -3.03 2.91
N ASN A 135 31.73 -1.77 3.16
CA ASN A 135 33.10 -1.25 3.10
C ASN A 135 33.61 -1.05 4.52
N VAL A 136 34.75 -1.66 4.85
CA VAL A 136 35.46 -1.42 6.10
C VAL A 136 36.49 -0.33 5.82
N LEU A 137 36.34 0.81 6.47
CA LEU A 137 37.28 1.91 6.38
C LEU A 137 38.25 1.77 7.55
N ASP A 138 39.51 1.42 7.27
CA ASP A 138 40.59 1.38 8.26
C ASP A 138 41.05 2.83 8.55
N LEU A 139 40.35 3.47 9.48
CA LEU A 139 40.67 4.84 9.90
C LEU A 139 41.97 4.92 10.71
N GLN A 140 42.46 3.80 11.21
CA GLN A 140 43.74 3.75 11.91
C GLN A 140 44.91 3.92 10.94
N LYS A 141 44.88 3.26 9.78
CA LYS A 141 45.88 3.43 8.73
C LYS A 141 45.85 4.83 8.12
N ALA A 142 44.67 5.43 8.08
CA ALA A 142 44.53 6.82 7.63
C ALA A 142 44.95 7.87 8.66
N GLY A 143 45.32 7.45 9.89
CA GLY A 143 45.74 8.36 10.96
C GLY A 143 44.63 9.24 11.54
N ILE A 144 43.38 8.97 11.21
CA ILE A 144 42.25 9.83 11.56
C ILE A 144 41.65 9.47 12.93
N ARG A 145 41.52 8.18 13.23
CA ARG A 145 40.93 7.68 14.49
C ARG A 145 41.52 6.33 14.87
N ARG A 146 41.37 5.93 16.16
CA ARG A 146 41.75 4.61 16.66
C ARG A 146 40.66 3.51 16.45
N THR A 147 39.63 3.79 15.73
CA THR A 147 38.49 2.88 15.51
C THR A 147 38.27 2.67 14.02
N ASP A 148 37.93 1.45 13.63
CA ASP A 148 37.52 1.14 12.29
C ASP A 148 36.07 1.56 12.10
N ALA A 149 35.72 2.06 10.89
CA ALA A 149 34.36 2.37 10.50
C ALA A 149 33.88 1.37 9.46
N VAL A 150 32.64 0.92 9.63
CA VAL A 150 31.95 0.09 8.65
C VAL A 150 30.89 0.95 7.97
N VAL A 151 31.01 1.10 6.67
CA VAL A 151 30.01 1.78 5.85
C VAL A 151 29.22 0.75 5.07
N ILE A 152 27.92 0.72 5.30
CA ILE A 152 26.97 -0.08 4.51
C ILE A 152 26.24 0.89 3.60
N GLN A 153 26.32 0.64 2.31
CA GLN A 153 25.70 1.52 1.30
C GLN A 153 24.92 0.69 0.31
N GLU A 154 23.72 1.16 0.01
CA GLU A 154 22.91 0.73 -1.12
C GLU A 154 22.22 1.94 -1.72
N VAL A 155 22.25 2.08 -3.03
CA VAL A 155 21.48 3.09 -3.74
C VAL A 155 20.49 2.38 -4.65
N SER A 156 19.24 2.39 -4.26
CA SER A 156 18.16 1.74 -4.99
C SER A 156 16.90 2.59 -5.00
N CYS A 157 16.02 2.32 -5.93
CA CYS A 157 14.68 2.92 -5.98
C CYS A 157 13.63 1.86 -6.31
N LEU A 158 12.39 2.13 -5.91
CA LEU A 158 11.24 1.38 -6.37
C LEU A 158 10.83 1.91 -7.75
N TYR A 159 10.62 0.98 -8.66
CA TYR A 159 10.16 1.25 -10.01
C TYR A 159 8.78 0.64 -10.20
N LEU A 160 7.79 1.49 -10.40
CA LEU A 160 6.40 1.13 -10.58
C LEU A 160 6.06 1.29 -12.05
N ARG A 161 5.68 0.19 -12.69
CA ARG A 161 5.16 0.21 -14.05
C ARG A 161 3.64 0.30 -14.02
N TYR A 162 3.05 0.86 -15.07
CA TYR A 162 1.59 0.93 -15.23
C TYR A 162 0.88 1.48 -14.00
N ALA A 163 1.01 2.76 -13.76
CA ALA A 163 0.44 3.46 -12.60
C ALA A 163 -1.05 3.08 -12.34
N LYS A 164 -1.84 2.87 -13.40
CA LYS A 164 -3.25 2.46 -13.31
C LYS A 164 -3.47 1.03 -12.79
N ALA A 165 -2.42 0.20 -12.70
CA ALA A 165 -2.51 -1.12 -12.08
C ALA A 165 -2.49 -1.06 -10.55
N HIS A 166 -2.14 0.11 -10.01
CA HIS A 166 -2.00 0.36 -8.58
C HIS A 166 -3.02 1.41 -8.14
N ALA A 167 -3.59 1.22 -6.95
CA ALA A 167 -4.62 2.11 -6.44
C ALA A 167 -4.33 2.51 -4.99
N ARG A 168 -4.58 3.80 -4.70
CA ARG A 168 -4.75 4.27 -3.34
C ARG A 168 -6.20 4.08 -2.95
N MET A 169 -6.43 3.59 -1.77
CA MET A 169 -7.76 3.36 -1.24
C MET A 169 -7.93 4.17 0.04
N ARG A 170 -9.10 4.74 0.24
CA ARG A 170 -9.42 5.45 1.46
C ARG A 170 -10.87 5.18 1.84
N LEU A 171 -11.12 4.96 3.13
CA LEU A 171 -12.48 4.88 3.64
C LEU A 171 -13.22 6.21 3.45
N ALA A 172 -14.50 6.12 3.09
CA ALA A 172 -15.37 7.29 3.00
C ALA A 172 -15.35 8.07 4.32
N LYS A 173 -15.27 9.39 4.21
CA LYS A 173 -15.27 10.31 5.36
C LYS A 173 -16.58 11.07 5.44
N ALA A 174 -16.83 11.63 6.63
CA ALA A 174 -17.94 12.57 6.79
C ALA A 174 -17.85 13.65 5.71
N PRO A 175 -18.99 13.99 5.06
CA PRO A 175 -19.02 15.12 4.15
C PRO A 175 -18.54 16.36 4.94
N ALA A 176 -17.67 17.16 4.31
CA ALA A 176 -17.24 18.42 4.90
C ALA A 176 -18.48 19.23 5.23
N GLN A 177 -18.67 19.56 6.51
CA GLN A 177 -19.74 20.48 6.89
C GLN A 177 -19.42 21.81 6.23
N ASP A 178 -20.32 22.27 5.35
CA ASP A 178 -20.23 23.60 4.79
C ASP A 178 -20.31 24.62 5.95
N LEU A 179 -19.14 25.11 6.36
CA LEU A 179 -19.02 26.16 7.37
C LEU A 179 -19.66 27.50 6.93
N ASN A 180 -20.27 27.54 5.74
CA ASN A 180 -20.92 28.72 5.17
C ASN A 180 -22.47 28.70 5.25
N ALA A 181 -23.04 27.74 5.98
CA ALA A 181 -24.51 27.70 6.22
C ALA A 181 -24.85 28.28 7.60
N ALA A 182 -24.48 29.53 7.82
CA ALA A 182 -24.98 30.33 8.96
C ALA A 182 -25.22 31.76 8.50
#